data_d3e57152b4b6173e775f69ec418213d5
#
_entry.id   d3e57152b4b6173e775f69ec418213d5
#
_cell.length_a   1.000
_cell.length_b   1.000
_cell.length_c   1.000
_cell.angle_alpha   90.00
_cell.angle_beta   90.00
_cell.angle_gamma   90.00
#
_symmetry.space_group_name_H-M   'P 1'
#
loop_
_entity.id
_entity.type
_entity.pdbx_description
1 polymer ?
#
loop_
_entity_poly.entity_id
_entity_poly.type
_entity_poly.pdbx_seq_one_letter_code
_entity_poly.pdbx_strand_id
1 'polypeptide(L)'
;MASSSPLKIGILNIMHDKVDTKKRFDYVLTRAQMPVELKYFYPKDHYQDRPVPPEVSAMAAPLELKEVAKLDAFIVTGAPIEKIAFSEVTYMAELHELFAFLEAKQICQLYVCFGAMAAANYFYGIEKHLLAQKLFGIYPQVIVNDSPLLAGLTPGFLAPHARYAELSLAQIKRTPELRLLATTAKDELFAMESRDGLQAYLFSHLEYEGDALLKEYQRELAAYPDQAQTLARPQNYFAQPASMQGPLFKWQEAQQAFFANWLQLVARHVRVSVTNK
;
A
#
# COMPACT_ATOMS: atom_id res chain seq x y z
N MET A 1 2.31 -30.80 14.44
CA MET A 1 2.05 -29.93 13.28
C MET A 1 3.39 -29.56 12.69
N ALA A 2 3.66 -29.88 11.42
CA ALA A 2 4.91 -29.50 10.78
C ALA A 2 4.97 -27.97 10.73
N SER A 3 6.02 -27.39 11.31
CA SER A 3 6.30 -25.96 11.24
C SER A 3 6.51 -25.63 9.76
N SER A 4 5.55 -24.94 9.13
CA SER A 4 5.76 -24.40 7.79
C SER A 4 6.86 -23.35 7.86
N SER A 5 7.83 -23.39 6.95
CA SER A 5 8.85 -22.34 6.83
C SER A 5 8.18 -20.97 6.74
N PRO A 6 8.77 -19.93 7.35
CA PRO A 6 8.21 -18.58 7.28
C PRO A 6 8.14 -18.09 5.82
N LEU A 7 7.09 -17.37 5.48
CA LEU A 7 7.00 -16.67 4.19
C LEU A 7 8.01 -15.52 4.17
N LYS A 8 8.81 -15.45 3.11
CA LYS A 8 9.83 -14.41 2.91
C LYS A 8 9.22 -13.26 2.11
N ILE A 9 9.05 -12.12 2.75
CA ILE A 9 8.38 -10.96 2.15
C ILE A 9 9.36 -9.79 2.04
N GLY A 10 9.55 -9.29 0.82
CA GLY A 10 10.27 -8.06 0.58
C GLY A 10 9.36 -6.84 0.70
N ILE A 11 9.89 -5.74 1.19
CA ILE A 11 9.16 -4.48 1.29
C ILE A 11 10.05 -3.35 0.77
N LEU A 12 9.73 -2.81 -0.40
CA LEU A 12 10.34 -1.58 -0.88
C LEU A 12 9.67 -0.39 -0.22
N ASN A 13 10.38 0.21 0.71
CA ASN A 13 9.90 1.34 1.47
C ASN A 13 10.27 2.65 0.77
N ILE A 14 9.30 3.23 0.03
CA ILE A 14 9.46 4.50 -0.69
C ILE A 14 8.89 5.71 0.08
N MET A 15 8.37 5.49 1.32
CA MET A 15 7.91 6.58 2.17
C MET A 15 9.08 7.48 2.61
N HIS A 16 8.77 8.75 2.90
CA HIS A 16 9.73 9.70 3.51
C HIS A 16 10.05 9.31 4.96
N ASP A 17 9.05 8.88 5.74
CA ASP A 17 9.22 8.37 7.11
C ASP A 17 9.38 6.83 7.07
N LYS A 18 10.61 6.39 6.79
CA LYS A 18 10.90 4.97 6.61
C LYS A 18 10.81 4.17 7.92
N VAL A 19 11.14 4.79 9.04
CA VAL A 19 11.13 4.14 10.35
C VAL A 19 9.70 3.82 10.80
N ASP A 20 8.80 4.81 10.74
CA ASP A 20 7.39 4.58 11.09
C ASP A 20 6.71 3.63 10.11
N THR A 21 7.01 3.76 8.82
CA THR A 21 6.47 2.83 7.80
C THR A 21 6.91 1.39 8.08
N LYS A 22 8.18 1.18 8.44
CA LYS A 22 8.64 -0.15 8.83
C LYS A 22 7.85 -0.69 10.02
N LYS A 23 7.68 0.07 11.09
CA LYS A 23 6.91 -0.34 12.27
C LYS A 23 5.49 -0.75 11.92
N ARG A 24 4.82 0.01 11.03
CA ARG A 24 3.46 -0.27 10.56
C ARG A 24 3.37 -1.60 9.83
N PHE A 25 4.26 -1.86 8.87
CA PHE A 25 4.28 -3.14 8.15
C PHE A 25 4.71 -4.31 9.04
N ASP A 26 5.69 -4.12 9.94
CA ASP A 26 6.02 -5.13 10.96
C ASP A 26 4.77 -5.48 11.77
N TYR A 27 4.02 -4.48 12.24
CA TYR A 27 2.83 -4.68 13.06
C TYR A 27 1.74 -5.48 12.33
N VAL A 28 1.37 -5.09 11.11
CA VAL A 28 0.25 -5.72 10.39
C VAL A 28 0.59 -7.12 9.86
N LEU A 29 1.84 -7.37 9.46
CA LEU A 29 2.24 -8.64 8.87
C LEU A 29 2.54 -9.70 9.94
N THR A 30 3.14 -9.33 11.09
CA THR A 30 3.46 -10.30 12.14
C THR A 30 2.23 -10.72 12.95
N ARG A 31 1.16 -9.95 12.95
CA ARG A 31 -0.11 -10.27 13.65
C ARG A 31 -1.04 -11.21 12.88
N ALA A 32 -0.74 -11.50 11.63
CA ALA A 32 -1.60 -12.32 10.77
C ALA A 32 -1.57 -13.83 11.07
N GLN A 33 -1.06 -14.26 12.23
CA GLN A 33 -0.99 -15.66 12.70
C GLN A 33 -0.27 -16.61 11.72
N MET A 34 0.57 -16.08 10.86
CA MET A 34 1.41 -16.83 9.91
C MET A 34 2.87 -16.40 10.08
N PRO A 35 3.82 -17.36 10.17
CA PRO A 35 5.23 -16.99 10.28
C PRO A 35 5.69 -16.25 9.03
N VAL A 36 6.30 -15.07 9.22
CA VAL A 36 6.85 -14.25 8.16
C VAL A 36 8.28 -13.83 8.48
N GLU A 37 9.12 -13.73 7.45
CA GLU A 37 10.45 -13.12 7.48
C GLU A 37 10.40 -11.88 6.59
N LEU A 38 10.60 -10.70 7.17
CA LEU A 38 10.46 -9.42 6.47
C LEU A 38 11.84 -8.86 6.12
N LYS A 39 12.03 -8.50 4.84
CA LYS A 39 13.24 -7.87 4.34
C LYS A 39 12.89 -6.52 3.73
N TYR A 40 13.49 -5.46 4.25
CA TYR A 40 13.24 -4.10 3.80
C TYR A 40 14.27 -3.64 2.77
N PHE A 41 13.80 -2.88 1.79
CA PHE A 41 14.61 -2.29 0.73
C PHE A 41 14.31 -0.80 0.60
N TYR A 42 15.28 -0.05 0.09
CA TYR A 42 15.13 1.31 -0.39
C TYR A 42 15.55 1.41 -1.85
N PRO A 43 14.96 2.34 -2.65
CA PRO A 43 15.38 2.55 -4.04
C PRO A 43 16.81 3.11 -4.08
N LYS A 44 17.71 2.51 -4.87
CA LYS A 44 19.09 2.98 -5.05
C LYS A 44 19.12 4.34 -5.74
N ASP A 45 18.31 4.49 -6.78
CA ASP A 45 18.28 5.71 -7.60
C ASP A 45 17.83 6.93 -6.79
N HIS A 46 17.06 6.72 -5.71
CA HIS A 46 16.71 7.79 -4.78
C HIS A 46 17.90 8.40 -4.04
N TYR A 47 18.99 7.65 -3.90
CA TYR A 47 20.18 8.03 -3.14
C TYR A 47 21.43 8.15 -4.00
N GLN A 48 21.32 8.14 -5.35
CA GLN A 48 22.48 8.19 -6.24
C GLN A 48 23.36 9.46 -6.03
N ASP A 49 22.72 10.61 -5.75
CA ASP A 49 23.38 11.91 -5.59
C ASP A 49 23.45 12.39 -4.12
N ARG A 50 23.16 11.51 -3.15
CA ARG A 50 23.18 11.84 -1.73
C ARG A 50 23.43 10.61 -0.87
N PRO A 51 24.04 10.76 0.33
CA PRO A 51 24.27 9.64 1.22
C PRO A 51 22.92 9.04 1.71
N VAL A 52 22.91 7.72 1.88
CA VAL A 52 21.80 7.04 2.55
C VAL A 52 21.85 7.40 4.03
N PRO A 53 20.74 7.91 4.62
CA PRO A 53 20.69 8.20 6.05
C PRO A 53 21.03 6.98 6.90
N PRO A 54 21.78 7.13 8.02
CA PRO A 54 22.17 6.00 8.87
C PRO A 54 21.00 5.15 9.36
N GLU A 55 19.87 5.78 9.72
CA GLU A 55 18.65 5.11 10.14
C GLU A 55 18.03 4.25 9.03
N VAL A 56 18.18 4.64 7.76
CA VAL A 56 17.71 3.87 6.60
C VAL A 56 18.60 2.67 6.36
N SER A 57 19.93 2.88 6.32
CA SER A 57 20.91 1.81 6.07
C SER A 57 20.96 0.78 7.21
N ALA A 58 20.57 1.17 8.45
CA ALA A 58 20.48 0.25 9.58
C ALA A 58 19.28 -0.72 9.49
N MET A 59 18.22 -0.37 8.75
CA MET A 59 16.98 -1.16 8.71
C MET A 59 16.60 -1.71 7.33
N ALA A 60 17.21 -1.24 6.26
CA ALA A 60 16.89 -1.60 4.90
C ALA A 60 18.15 -1.73 4.05
N ALA A 61 18.11 -2.63 3.06
CA ALA A 61 19.18 -2.80 2.07
C ALA A 61 18.84 -2.03 0.78
N PRO A 62 19.83 -1.71 -0.08
CA PRO A 62 19.54 -1.25 -1.43
C PRO A 62 18.74 -2.31 -2.19
N LEU A 63 17.83 -1.88 -3.06
CA LEU A 63 17.06 -2.81 -3.89
C LEU A 63 17.99 -3.56 -4.85
N GLU A 64 18.03 -4.88 -4.72
CA GLU A 64 18.80 -5.77 -5.58
C GLU A 64 17.90 -6.92 -6.06
N LEU A 65 17.68 -7.03 -7.37
CA LEU A 65 16.78 -8.04 -7.95
C LEU A 65 17.22 -9.48 -7.62
N LYS A 66 18.53 -9.74 -7.45
CA LYS A 66 19.04 -11.04 -6.98
C LYS A 66 18.57 -11.41 -5.58
N GLU A 67 18.31 -10.42 -4.73
CA GLU A 67 17.75 -10.64 -3.38
C GLU A 67 16.24 -10.78 -3.44
N VAL A 68 15.57 -10.04 -4.32
CA VAL A 68 14.13 -10.17 -4.60
C VAL A 68 13.79 -11.57 -5.11
N ALA A 69 14.64 -12.17 -5.94
CA ALA A 69 14.46 -13.54 -6.46
C ALA A 69 14.34 -14.64 -5.37
N LYS A 70 14.74 -14.34 -4.14
CA LYS A 70 14.73 -15.29 -3.00
C LYS A 70 13.45 -15.19 -2.16
N LEU A 71 12.54 -14.30 -2.54
CA LEU A 71 11.35 -13.94 -1.77
C LEU A 71 10.09 -14.62 -2.34
N ASP A 72 9.13 -14.85 -1.47
CA ASP A 72 7.84 -15.44 -1.80
C ASP A 72 6.82 -14.37 -2.23
N ALA A 73 6.95 -13.15 -1.70
CA ALA A 73 6.10 -12.02 -2.04
C ALA A 73 6.83 -10.69 -1.89
N PHE A 74 6.26 -9.64 -2.48
CA PHE A 74 6.84 -8.32 -2.47
C PHE A 74 5.79 -7.22 -2.27
N ILE A 75 6.10 -6.24 -1.41
CA ILE A 75 5.26 -5.07 -1.14
C ILE A 75 6.01 -3.82 -1.61
N VAL A 76 5.30 -2.92 -2.33
CA VAL A 76 5.76 -1.55 -2.60
C VAL A 76 4.86 -0.59 -1.85
N THR A 77 5.44 0.21 -0.95
CA THR A 77 4.68 1.11 -0.09
C THR A 77 4.14 2.33 -0.83
N GLY A 78 3.36 3.16 -0.15
CA GLY A 78 3.00 4.50 -0.62
C GLY A 78 4.19 5.46 -0.54
N ALA A 79 3.98 6.66 -1.09
CA ALA A 79 4.85 7.82 -0.97
C ALA A 79 4.01 9.10 -1.16
N PRO A 80 4.31 10.21 -0.45
CA PRO A 80 3.54 11.46 -0.57
C PRO A 80 3.98 12.30 -1.80
N ILE A 81 4.08 11.65 -2.95
CA ILE A 81 4.53 12.24 -4.23
C ILE A 81 3.50 12.08 -5.35
N GLU A 82 2.25 11.77 -5.00
CA GLU A 82 1.18 11.57 -5.97
C GLU A 82 0.81 12.82 -6.79
N LYS A 83 1.28 14.00 -6.35
CA LYS A 83 1.03 15.28 -7.05
C LYS A 83 1.96 15.51 -8.26
N ILE A 84 3.14 14.88 -8.29
CA ILE A 84 4.07 15.00 -9.41
C ILE A 84 3.81 13.94 -10.48
N ALA A 85 4.20 14.19 -11.72
CA ALA A 85 4.08 13.20 -12.79
C ALA A 85 4.97 11.98 -12.53
N PHE A 86 4.59 10.81 -13.02
CA PHE A 86 5.41 9.60 -12.86
C PHE A 86 6.82 9.79 -13.46
N SER A 87 6.91 10.52 -14.59
CA SER A 87 8.19 10.83 -15.25
C SER A 87 9.14 11.71 -14.43
N GLU A 88 8.62 12.41 -13.40
CA GLU A 88 9.43 13.27 -12.52
C GLU A 88 9.98 12.51 -11.30
N VAL A 89 9.57 11.26 -11.10
CA VAL A 89 10.03 10.43 -9.97
C VAL A 89 11.40 9.82 -10.33
N THR A 90 12.44 10.21 -9.62
CA THR A 90 13.84 9.87 -9.93
C THR A 90 14.13 8.37 -9.97
N TYR A 91 13.41 7.57 -9.18
CA TYR A 91 13.56 6.10 -9.11
C TYR A 91 12.47 5.35 -9.89
N MET A 92 11.75 6.00 -10.82
CA MET A 92 10.69 5.33 -11.57
C MET A 92 11.23 4.21 -12.47
N ALA A 93 12.40 4.40 -13.06
CA ALA A 93 13.05 3.37 -13.90
C ALA A 93 13.34 2.10 -13.06
N GLU A 94 13.88 2.27 -11.85
CA GLU A 94 14.14 1.17 -10.91
C GLU A 94 12.84 0.47 -10.48
N LEU A 95 11.73 1.22 -10.30
CA LEU A 95 10.42 0.61 -10.06
C LEU A 95 9.93 -0.22 -11.25
N HIS A 96 10.08 0.26 -12.47
CA HIS A 96 9.68 -0.47 -13.68
C HIS A 96 10.49 -1.78 -13.84
N GLU A 97 11.80 -1.75 -13.58
CA GLU A 97 12.64 -2.96 -13.57
C GLU A 97 12.17 -3.97 -12.50
N LEU A 98 11.83 -3.48 -11.29
CA LEU A 98 11.26 -4.31 -10.22
C LEU A 98 9.94 -4.92 -10.65
N PHE A 99 9.00 -4.14 -11.20
CA PHE A 99 7.68 -4.62 -11.62
C PHE A 99 7.80 -5.70 -12.69
N ALA A 100 8.62 -5.47 -13.73
CA ALA A 100 8.89 -6.46 -14.77
C ALA A 100 9.48 -7.76 -14.19
N PHE A 101 10.41 -7.62 -13.23
CA PHE A 101 11.04 -8.76 -12.58
C PHE A 101 10.05 -9.57 -11.73
N LEU A 102 9.22 -8.91 -10.93
CA LEU A 102 8.21 -9.57 -10.09
C LEU A 102 7.20 -10.34 -10.94
N GLU A 103 6.74 -9.75 -12.04
CA GLU A 103 5.84 -10.41 -13.00
C GLU A 103 6.51 -11.62 -13.66
N ALA A 104 7.71 -11.45 -14.22
CA ALA A 104 8.44 -12.53 -14.88
C ALA A 104 8.78 -13.69 -13.93
N LYS A 105 8.96 -13.42 -12.64
CA LYS A 105 9.21 -14.44 -11.61
C LYS A 105 7.95 -14.98 -10.96
N GLN A 106 6.79 -14.46 -11.31
CA GLN A 106 5.49 -14.86 -10.72
C GLN A 106 5.49 -14.74 -9.19
N ILE A 107 6.15 -13.68 -8.66
CA ILE A 107 6.17 -13.36 -7.24
C ILE A 107 4.89 -12.62 -6.88
N CYS A 108 4.21 -13.01 -5.80
CA CYS A 108 3.01 -12.31 -5.34
C CYS A 108 3.32 -10.86 -4.93
N GLN A 109 2.44 -9.93 -5.29
CA GLN A 109 2.68 -8.49 -5.20
C GLN A 109 1.56 -7.80 -4.42
N LEU A 110 1.92 -6.86 -3.53
CA LEU A 110 1.00 -5.91 -2.92
C LEU A 110 1.54 -4.50 -3.12
N TYR A 111 0.76 -3.67 -3.74
CA TYR A 111 1.08 -2.27 -4.00
C TYR A 111 0.17 -1.38 -3.16
N VAL A 112 0.73 -0.37 -2.48
CA VAL A 112 -0.03 0.50 -1.58
C VAL A 112 0.04 1.96 -2.05
N CYS A 113 -1.12 2.62 -2.13
CA CYS A 113 -1.30 4.04 -2.43
C CYS A 113 -0.51 4.47 -3.70
N PHE A 114 0.53 5.30 -3.58
CA PHE A 114 1.36 5.70 -4.73
C PHE A 114 2.00 4.49 -5.42
N GLY A 115 2.49 3.50 -4.67
CA GLY A 115 3.00 2.25 -5.24
C GLY A 115 1.96 1.54 -6.10
N ALA A 116 0.69 1.53 -5.66
CA ALA A 116 -0.43 0.99 -6.44
C ALA A 116 -0.72 1.80 -7.71
N MET A 117 -0.64 3.13 -7.64
CA MET A 117 -0.81 3.99 -8.80
C MET A 117 0.31 3.78 -9.84
N ALA A 118 1.57 3.71 -9.39
CA ALA A 118 2.72 3.50 -10.27
C ALA A 118 2.67 2.13 -10.96
N ALA A 119 2.37 1.07 -10.22
CA ALA A 119 2.26 -0.26 -10.77
C ALA A 119 1.08 -0.40 -11.75
N ALA A 120 -0.10 0.14 -11.43
CA ALA A 120 -1.25 0.12 -12.34
C ALA A 120 -1.01 0.92 -13.63
N ASN A 121 -0.25 2.02 -13.55
CA ASN A 121 0.18 2.76 -14.73
C ASN A 121 1.16 1.93 -15.58
N TYR A 122 2.15 1.29 -14.94
CA TYR A 122 3.14 0.47 -15.63
C TYR A 122 2.50 -0.72 -16.37
N PHE A 123 1.70 -1.53 -15.66
CA PHE A 123 1.14 -2.77 -16.22
C PHE A 123 -0.02 -2.54 -17.18
N TYR A 124 -0.85 -1.52 -16.95
CA TYR A 124 -2.13 -1.35 -17.64
C TYR A 124 -2.34 0.02 -18.26
N GLY A 125 -1.37 0.93 -18.16
CA GLY A 125 -1.48 2.30 -18.70
C GLY A 125 -2.56 3.15 -18.02
N ILE A 126 -2.98 2.80 -16.80
CA ILE A 126 -4.02 3.53 -16.09
C ILE A 126 -3.47 4.86 -15.58
N GLU A 127 -4.12 5.94 -15.96
CA GLU A 127 -3.72 7.30 -15.62
C GLU A 127 -4.24 7.72 -14.25
N LYS A 128 -3.43 8.52 -13.56
CA LYS A 128 -3.87 9.22 -12.34
C LYS A 128 -4.27 10.65 -12.64
N HIS A 129 -5.18 11.17 -11.83
CA HIS A 129 -5.58 12.58 -11.84
C HIS A 129 -5.60 13.13 -10.42
N LEU A 130 -5.41 14.44 -10.29
CA LEU A 130 -5.50 15.09 -8.98
C LEU A 130 -6.95 15.24 -8.56
N LEU A 131 -7.19 14.99 -7.28
CA LEU A 131 -8.49 15.28 -6.66
C LEU A 131 -8.62 16.78 -6.38
N ALA A 132 -9.84 17.30 -6.45
CA ALA A 132 -10.13 18.69 -6.11
C ALA A 132 -9.81 19.02 -4.65
N GLN A 133 -9.94 18.03 -3.77
CA GLN A 133 -9.57 18.07 -2.35
C GLN A 133 -8.94 16.73 -1.94
N LYS A 134 -8.06 16.76 -0.94
CA LYS A 134 -7.50 15.55 -0.36
C LYS A 134 -8.62 14.62 0.13
N LEU A 135 -8.65 13.38 -0.33
CA LEU A 135 -9.43 12.33 0.30
C LEU A 135 -8.73 11.95 1.60
N PHE A 136 -9.25 12.43 2.74
CA PHE A 136 -8.57 12.33 4.01
C PHE A 136 -9.53 12.00 5.15
N GLY A 137 -9.38 10.84 5.77
CA GLY A 137 -10.23 10.40 6.86
C GLY A 137 -10.60 8.92 6.79
N ILE A 138 -11.65 8.54 7.51
CA ILE A 138 -12.18 7.18 7.60
C ILE A 138 -13.50 7.12 6.82
N TYR A 139 -13.58 6.19 5.88
CA TYR A 139 -14.76 6.04 5.02
C TYR A 139 -15.27 4.61 4.99
N PRO A 140 -16.61 4.41 4.97
CA PRO A 140 -17.21 3.11 4.72
C PRO A 140 -16.98 2.67 3.28
N GLN A 141 -16.70 1.38 3.10
CA GLN A 141 -16.39 0.78 1.80
C GLN A 141 -17.57 -0.04 1.27
N VAL A 142 -17.85 0.12 -0.01
CA VAL A 142 -18.83 -0.67 -0.77
C VAL A 142 -18.07 -1.78 -1.50
N ILE A 143 -18.38 -3.04 -1.21
CA ILE A 143 -17.82 -4.19 -1.93
C ILE A 143 -18.48 -4.26 -3.30
N VAL A 144 -17.66 -4.23 -4.36
CA VAL A 144 -18.09 -4.26 -5.77
C VAL A 144 -18.00 -5.69 -6.32
N ASN A 145 -16.95 -6.40 -5.97
CA ASN A 145 -16.74 -7.79 -6.35
C ASN A 145 -16.18 -8.59 -5.18
N ASP A 146 -16.60 -9.84 -5.08
CA ASP A 146 -16.06 -10.79 -4.11
C ASP A 146 -14.60 -11.12 -4.44
N SER A 147 -13.79 -11.21 -3.40
CA SER A 147 -12.38 -11.62 -3.48
C SER A 147 -11.96 -12.29 -2.18
N PRO A 148 -11.06 -13.28 -2.26
CA PRO A 148 -10.38 -13.81 -1.07
C PRO A 148 -9.67 -12.73 -0.25
N LEU A 149 -9.21 -11.63 -0.86
CA LEU A 149 -8.62 -10.49 -0.13
C LEU A 149 -9.60 -9.81 0.83
N LEU A 150 -10.88 -9.84 0.53
CA LEU A 150 -11.95 -9.23 1.33
C LEU A 150 -12.68 -10.24 2.22
N ALA A 151 -12.21 -11.49 2.30
CA ALA A 151 -12.87 -12.52 3.10
C ALA A 151 -13.02 -12.06 4.56
N GLY A 152 -14.24 -12.21 5.12
CA GLY A 152 -14.58 -11.78 6.47
C GLY A 152 -14.92 -10.30 6.62
N LEU A 153 -14.74 -9.47 5.57
CA LEU A 153 -15.23 -8.09 5.57
C LEU A 153 -16.68 -8.02 5.08
N THR A 154 -17.46 -7.17 5.70
CA THR A 154 -18.85 -6.91 5.31
C THR A 154 -18.99 -5.53 4.66
N PRO A 155 -19.95 -5.32 3.72
CA PRO A 155 -20.19 -4.00 3.15
C PRO A 155 -20.37 -2.93 4.25
N GLY A 156 -19.70 -1.80 4.07
CA GLY A 156 -19.64 -0.73 5.08
C GLY A 156 -18.46 -0.84 6.04
N PHE A 157 -17.55 -1.83 5.87
CA PHE A 157 -16.31 -1.84 6.65
C PHE A 157 -15.53 -0.53 6.46
N LEU A 158 -14.84 -0.10 7.50
CA LEU A 158 -14.18 1.20 7.52
C LEU A 158 -12.71 1.09 7.10
N ALA A 159 -12.27 2.06 6.29
CA ALA A 159 -10.87 2.16 5.87
C ALA A 159 -10.36 3.61 5.90
N PRO A 160 -9.09 3.85 6.27
CA PRO A 160 -8.48 5.17 6.27
C PRO A 160 -7.96 5.51 4.87
N HIS A 161 -8.27 6.70 4.39
CA HIS A 161 -7.76 7.25 3.15
C HIS A 161 -6.96 8.52 3.40
N ALA A 162 -5.87 8.71 2.65
CA ALA A 162 -4.99 9.87 2.76
C ALA A 162 -4.26 10.10 1.43
N ARG A 163 -4.93 10.71 0.44
CA ARG A 163 -4.33 10.95 -0.88
C ARG A 163 -4.89 12.16 -1.59
N TYR A 164 -4.07 12.76 -2.45
CA TYR A 164 -4.40 13.89 -3.31
C TYR A 164 -4.68 13.48 -4.76
N ALA A 165 -4.47 12.22 -5.13
CA ALA A 165 -4.68 11.72 -6.47
C ALA A 165 -5.52 10.44 -6.47
N GLU A 166 -6.15 10.16 -7.62
CA GLU A 166 -6.94 8.97 -7.87
C GLU A 166 -6.61 8.41 -9.26
N LEU A 167 -6.74 7.09 -9.44
CA LEU A 167 -6.68 6.49 -10.77
C LEU A 167 -8.00 6.62 -11.51
N SER A 168 -7.94 6.60 -12.83
CA SER A 168 -9.14 6.61 -13.69
C SER A 168 -9.97 5.34 -13.49
N LEU A 169 -11.05 5.44 -12.72
CA LEU A 169 -11.99 4.33 -12.50
C LEU A 169 -12.58 3.82 -13.83
N ALA A 170 -12.78 4.72 -14.81
CA ALA A 170 -13.28 4.34 -16.12
C ALA A 170 -12.27 3.46 -16.89
N GLN A 171 -10.97 3.72 -16.77
CA GLN A 171 -9.94 2.87 -17.36
C GLN A 171 -9.87 1.53 -16.64
N ILE A 172 -9.91 1.50 -15.30
CA ILE A 172 -9.93 0.26 -14.51
C ILE A 172 -11.10 -0.63 -14.92
N LYS A 173 -12.32 -0.08 -15.02
CA LYS A 173 -13.53 -0.83 -15.42
C LYS A 173 -13.45 -1.38 -16.86
N ARG A 174 -12.61 -0.81 -17.73
CA ARG A 174 -12.40 -1.26 -19.12
C ARG A 174 -11.21 -2.20 -19.29
N THR A 175 -10.40 -2.41 -18.27
CA THR A 175 -9.23 -3.29 -18.28
C THR A 175 -9.66 -4.69 -17.85
N PRO A 176 -9.78 -5.67 -18.78
CA PRO A 176 -10.34 -6.97 -18.48
C PRO A 176 -9.45 -7.81 -17.55
N GLU A 177 -8.15 -7.50 -17.47
CA GLU A 177 -7.17 -8.14 -16.60
C GLU A 177 -7.31 -7.75 -15.13
N LEU A 178 -8.04 -6.67 -14.85
CA LEU A 178 -8.29 -6.17 -13.51
C LEU A 178 -9.67 -6.52 -12.97
N ARG A 179 -9.76 -6.61 -11.67
CA ARG A 179 -11.01 -6.72 -10.91
C ARG A 179 -11.03 -5.65 -9.83
N LEU A 180 -11.96 -4.70 -9.93
CA LEU A 180 -12.23 -3.73 -8.88
C LEU A 180 -12.89 -4.44 -7.70
N LEU A 181 -12.36 -4.30 -6.50
CA LEU A 181 -12.85 -5.02 -5.31
C LEU A 181 -13.81 -4.19 -4.48
N ALA A 182 -13.42 -2.97 -4.13
CA ALA A 182 -14.26 -2.08 -3.34
C ALA A 182 -13.91 -0.61 -3.59
N THR A 183 -14.88 0.26 -3.31
CA THR A 183 -14.79 1.73 -3.38
C THR A 183 -15.53 2.34 -2.20
N THR A 184 -15.38 3.66 -1.97
CA THR A 184 -16.35 4.41 -1.18
C THR A 184 -17.67 4.55 -1.95
N ALA A 185 -18.70 5.07 -1.28
CA ALA A 185 -20.00 5.39 -1.95
C ALA A 185 -19.89 6.48 -3.04
N LYS A 186 -18.73 7.18 -3.12
CA LYS A 186 -18.43 8.20 -4.14
C LYS A 186 -17.47 7.68 -5.20
N ASP A 187 -17.33 6.37 -5.32
CA ASP A 187 -16.43 5.72 -6.27
C ASP A 187 -14.92 5.96 -6.04
N GLU A 188 -14.49 6.49 -4.86
CA GLU A 188 -13.06 6.52 -4.54
C GLU A 188 -12.54 5.11 -4.26
N LEU A 189 -11.41 4.77 -4.88
CA LEU A 189 -10.84 3.41 -4.85
C LEU A 189 -10.40 2.99 -3.45
N PHE A 190 -10.80 1.79 -3.04
CA PHE A 190 -10.23 1.08 -1.90
C PHE A 190 -9.19 0.07 -2.35
N ALA A 191 -9.58 -0.90 -3.18
CA ALA A 191 -8.69 -1.94 -3.68
C ALA A 191 -9.14 -2.52 -5.03
N MET A 192 -8.18 -3.03 -5.78
CA MET A 192 -8.37 -3.87 -6.94
C MET A 192 -7.31 -4.97 -6.96
N GLU A 193 -7.48 -5.98 -7.83
CA GLU A 193 -6.52 -7.06 -8.02
C GLU A 193 -6.42 -7.46 -9.50
N SER A 194 -5.29 -8.08 -9.90
CA SER A 194 -5.21 -8.77 -11.20
C SER A 194 -6.03 -10.07 -11.17
N ARG A 195 -6.59 -10.46 -12.32
CA ARG A 195 -7.43 -11.68 -12.40
C ARG A 195 -6.69 -12.98 -12.16
N ASP A 196 -5.38 -13.00 -12.37
CA ASP A 196 -4.51 -14.13 -12.04
C ASP A 196 -4.21 -14.24 -10.54
N GLY A 197 -4.56 -13.21 -9.76
CA GLY A 197 -4.38 -13.16 -8.31
C GLY A 197 -2.95 -12.88 -7.85
N LEU A 198 -2.03 -12.53 -8.74
CA LEU A 198 -0.65 -12.22 -8.40
C LEU A 198 -0.48 -10.81 -7.85
N GLN A 199 -1.28 -9.86 -8.33
CA GLN A 199 -1.16 -8.45 -8.01
C GLN A 199 -2.37 -7.97 -7.20
N ALA A 200 -2.11 -7.42 -6.02
CA ALA A 200 -3.09 -6.73 -5.20
C ALA A 200 -2.72 -5.23 -5.11
N TYR A 201 -3.70 -4.37 -5.26
CA TYR A 201 -3.57 -2.92 -5.24
C TYR A 201 -4.46 -2.34 -4.14
N LEU A 202 -3.87 -1.74 -3.14
CA LEU A 202 -4.55 -1.12 -2.00
C LEU A 202 -4.37 0.40 -2.06
N PHE A 203 -5.45 1.14 -2.24
CA PHE A 203 -5.43 2.60 -2.33
C PHE A 203 -5.69 3.28 -0.98
N SER A 204 -6.24 2.55 -0.01
CA SER A 204 -6.35 2.99 1.38
C SER A 204 -5.07 2.66 2.16
N HIS A 205 -4.97 3.16 3.38
CA HIS A 205 -3.82 2.96 4.24
C HIS A 205 -4.15 2.02 5.41
N LEU A 206 -4.48 0.75 5.10
CA LEU A 206 -4.78 -0.23 6.14
C LEU A 206 -3.58 -0.55 7.04
N GLU A 207 -2.34 -0.22 6.63
CA GLU A 207 -1.15 -0.32 7.45
C GLU A 207 -1.06 0.74 8.55
N TYR A 208 -1.89 1.78 8.51
CA TYR A 208 -1.88 2.87 9.49
C TYR A 208 -2.36 2.40 10.87
N GLU A 209 -1.68 2.91 11.91
CA GLU A 209 -2.10 2.84 13.31
C GLU A 209 -3.12 3.93 13.64
N GLY A 210 -3.74 3.84 14.82
CA GLY A 210 -4.84 4.73 15.21
C GLY A 210 -4.52 6.23 15.21
N ASP A 211 -3.25 6.63 15.38
CA ASP A 211 -2.81 8.02 15.39
C ASP A 211 -2.21 8.53 14.06
N ALA A 212 -2.14 7.66 13.05
CA ALA A 212 -1.41 7.95 11.81
C ALA A 212 -1.99 9.13 11.01
N LEU A 213 -3.32 9.24 10.92
CA LEU A 213 -3.95 10.37 10.22
C LEU A 213 -3.72 11.70 10.97
N LEU A 214 -3.66 11.68 12.30
CA LEU A 214 -3.31 12.86 13.08
C LEU A 214 -1.86 13.29 12.83
N LYS A 215 -0.92 12.34 12.88
CA LYS A 215 0.50 12.59 12.57
C LYS A 215 0.67 13.16 11.17
N GLU A 216 -0.05 12.61 10.19
CA GLU A 216 -0.01 13.12 8.82
C GLU A 216 -0.55 14.56 8.72
N TYR A 217 -1.68 14.86 9.35
CA TYR A 217 -2.22 16.22 9.42
C TYR A 217 -1.24 17.20 10.08
N GLN A 218 -0.65 16.83 11.21
CA GLN A 218 0.34 17.65 11.91
C GLN A 218 1.59 17.91 11.05
N ARG A 219 2.05 16.90 10.32
CA ARG A 219 3.17 17.04 9.38
C ARG A 219 2.86 18.03 8.26
N GLU A 220 1.66 17.95 7.68
CA GLU A 220 1.24 18.91 6.63
C GLU A 220 1.11 20.33 7.18
N LEU A 221 0.56 20.49 8.39
CA LEU A 221 0.51 21.81 9.07
C LEU A 221 1.91 22.39 9.26
N ALA A 222 2.89 21.57 9.67
CA ALA A 222 4.27 22.02 9.87
C ALA A 222 4.95 22.37 8.54
N ALA A 223 4.65 21.63 7.45
CA ALA A 223 5.22 21.86 6.12
C ALA A 223 4.59 23.08 5.42
N TYR A 224 3.32 23.37 5.69
CA TYR A 224 2.55 24.42 5.00
C TYR A 224 1.79 25.31 6.00
N PRO A 225 2.48 26.02 6.90
CA PRO A 225 1.84 26.83 7.96
C PRO A 225 0.90 27.91 7.40
N ASP A 226 1.25 28.51 6.26
CA ASP A 226 0.43 29.54 5.58
C ASP A 226 -0.89 28.98 5.02
N GLN A 227 -1.00 27.66 4.85
CA GLN A 227 -2.18 26.96 4.36
C GLN A 227 -3.00 26.30 5.47
N ALA A 228 -2.68 26.53 6.74
CA ALA A 228 -3.30 25.84 7.88
C ALA A 228 -4.83 25.88 7.90
N GLN A 229 -5.44 26.96 7.37
CA GLN A 229 -6.89 27.11 7.32
C GLN A 229 -7.55 26.33 6.17
N THR A 230 -6.80 25.98 5.13
CA THR A 230 -7.28 25.31 3.90
C THR A 230 -6.91 23.85 3.83
N LEU A 231 -5.97 23.39 4.69
CA LEU A 231 -5.59 21.99 4.76
C LEU A 231 -6.79 21.11 5.16
N ALA A 232 -6.98 20.03 4.44
CA ALA A 232 -8.02 19.06 4.73
C ALA A 232 -7.80 18.44 6.12
N ARG A 233 -8.84 18.46 6.97
CA ARG A 233 -8.85 17.76 8.25
C ARG A 233 -9.35 16.33 8.04
N PRO A 234 -8.80 15.34 8.78
CA PRO A 234 -9.27 13.95 8.66
C PRO A 234 -10.76 13.84 9.04
N GLN A 235 -11.58 13.38 8.10
CA GLN A 235 -13.03 13.21 8.29
C GLN A 235 -13.33 11.91 9.05
N ASN A 236 -14.36 11.91 9.89
CA ASN A 236 -14.87 10.74 10.64
C ASN A 236 -13.84 10.09 11.57
N TYR A 237 -12.78 10.81 11.91
CA TYR A 237 -11.59 10.28 12.59
C TYR A 237 -11.52 10.65 14.07
N PHE A 238 -12.07 11.77 14.48
CA PHE A 238 -12.02 12.21 15.87
C PHE A 238 -13.32 11.95 16.61
N ALA A 239 -13.22 11.58 17.88
CA ALA A 239 -14.37 11.51 18.79
C ALA A 239 -14.98 12.90 19.03
N GLN A 240 -14.13 13.93 19.05
CA GLN A 240 -14.50 15.34 19.13
C GLN A 240 -13.96 16.10 17.92
N PRO A 241 -14.70 16.14 16.78
CA PRO A 241 -14.18 16.72 15.53
C PRO A 241 -13.80 18.20 15.62
N ALA A 242 -14.57 19.01 16.38
CA ALA A 242 -14.30 20.45 16.49
C ALA A 242 -12.94 20.75 17.13
N SER A 243 -12.55 20.02 18.17
CA SER A 243 -11.27 20.16 18.87
C SER A 243 -10.19 19.21 18.35
N MET A 244 -10.50 18.33 17.41
CA MET A 244 -9.63 17.27 16.88
C MET A 244 -9.03 16.38 17.99
N GLN A 245 -9.86 16.00 18.96
CA GLN A 245 -9.45 15.14 20.08
C GLN A 245 -10.04 13.72 19.95
N GLY A 246 -9.31 12.76 20.53
CA GLY A 246 -9.70 11.36 20.56
C GLY A 246 -9.64 10.69 19.19
N PRO A 247 -8.43 10.50 18.60
CA PRO A 247 -8.28 9.71 17.37
C PRO A 247 -8.95 8.34 17.51
N LEU A 248 -9.70 7.93 16.48
CA LEU A 248 -10.46 6.68 16.47
C LEU A 248 -9.74 5.66 15.58
N PHE A 249 -9.56 4.44 16.06
CA PHE A 249 -8.99 3.33 15.29
C PHE A 249 -10.11 2.37 14.82
N LYS A 250 -10.94 2.84 13.91
CA LYS A 250 -12.14 2.11 13.46
C LYS A 250 -11.89 1.08 12.34
N TRP A 251 -10.69 0.99 11.81
CA TRP A 251 -10.34 0.08 10.69
C TRP A 251 -9.49 -1.11 11.12
N GLN A 252 -9.31 -1.35 12.40
CA GLN A 252 -8.45 -2.41 12.92
C GLN A 252 -8.87 -3.81 12.44
N GLU A 253 -10.18 -4.09 12.41
CA GLU A 253 -10.69 -5.37 11.91
C GLU A 253 -10.41 -5.54 10.40
N ALA A 254 -10.66 -4.49 9.61
CA ALA A 254 -10.36 -4.50 8.17
C ALA A 254 -8.86 -4.66 7.89
N GLN A 255 -8.01 -3.98 8.68
CA GLN A 255 -6.56 -4.13 8.63
C GLN A 255 -6.15 -5.59 8.85
N GLN A 256 -6.60 -6.19 9.96
CA GLN A 256 -6.24 -7.57 10.32
C GLN A 256 -6.72 -8.57 9.27
N ALA A 257 -7.98 -8.46 8.83
CA ALA A 257 -8.55 -9.35 7.83
C ALA A 257 -7.79 -9.25 6.49
N PHE A 258 -7.58 -8.04 5.97
CA PHE A 258 -6.93 -7.83 4.67
C PHE A 258 -5.52 -8.41 4.62
N PHE A 259 -4.67 -8.08 5.59
CA PHE A 259 -3.28 -8.58 5.60
C PHE A 259 -3.21 -10.08 5.87
N ALA A 260 -4.07 -10.64 6.73
CA ALA A 260 -4.16 -12.08 6.93
C ALA A 260 -4.60 -12.80 5.64
N ASN A 261 -5.59 -12.28 4.93
CA ASN A 261 -6.07 -12.83 3.68
C ASN A 261 -4.99 -12.77 2.59
N TRP A 262 -4.28 -11.65 2.47
CA TRP A 262 -3.18 -11.52 1.52
C TRP A 262 -2.07 -12.55 1.79
N LEU A 263 -1.64 -12.72 3.04
CA LEU A 263 -0.65 -13.74 3.40
C LEU A 263 -1.12 -15.17 3.10
N GLN A 264 -2.42 -15.45 3.27
CA GLN A 264 -2.98 -16.74 2.88
C GLN A 264 -2.94 -16.97 1.36
N LEU A 265 -3.16 -15.92 0.56
CA LEU A 265 -3.03 -15.99 -0.89
C LEU A 265 -1.58 -16.28 -1.30
N VAL A 266 -0.61 -15.57 -0.70
CA VAL A 266 0.82 -15.83 -0.91
C VAL A 266 1.16 -17.28 -0.56
N ALA A 267 0.74 -17.78 0.60
CA ALA A 267 1.01 -19.15 1.03
C ALA A 267 0.42 -20.20 0.09
N ARG A 268 -0.77 -19.95 -0.49
CA ARG A 268 -1.37 -20.84 -1.49
C ARG A 268 -0.56 -20.85 -2.79
N HIS A 269 -0.14 -19.68 -3.25
CA HIS A 269 0.65 -19.53 -4.46
C HIS A 269 1.99 -20.26 -4.37
N VAL A 270 2.72 -20.09 -3.25
CA VAL A 270 4.00 -20.78 -2.99
C VAL A 270 3.84 -22.31 -3.00
N ARG A 271 2.77 -22.84 -2.38
CA ARG A 271 2.50 -24.29 -2.37
C ARG A 271 2.27 -24.85 -3.77
N VAL A 272 1.49 -24.17 -4.60
CA VAL A 272 1.22 -24.58 -5.98
C VAL A 272 2.50 -24.58 -6.81
N SER A 273 3.34 -23.56 -6.65
CA SER A 273 4.62 -23.41 -7.37
C SER A 273 5.63 -24.51 -7.01
N VAL A 274 5.60 -25.04 -5.77
CA VAL A 274 6.46 -26.14 -5.32
C VAL A 274 5.98 -27.49 -5.86
N THR A 275 4.66 -27.68 -6.00
CA THR A 275 4.06 -28.94 -6.47
C THR A 275 4.22 -29.15 -7.99
N ASN A 276 4.44 -28.08 -8.74
CA ASN A 276 4.57 -28.10 -10.20
C ASN A 276 6.03 -28.12 -10.69
N LYS A 277 6.99 -28.25 -9.79
CA LYS A 277 8.43 -28.48 -10.06
C LYS A 277 8.82 -29.94 -9.78
#